data_8e9688590909bed8a2252deb5694efbd
#
_entry.id   8e9688590909bed8a2252deb5694efbd
#
_cell.length_a   1.000
_cell.length_b   1.000
_cell.length_c   1.000
_cell.angle_alpha   90.00
_cell.angle_beta   90.00
_cell.angle_gamma   90.00
#
_symmetry.space_group_name_H-M   'P 1'
#
loop_
_entity.id
_entity.type
_entity.pdbx_description
1 polymer ?
#
loop_
_entity_poly.entity_id
_entity_poly.type
_entity_poly.pdbx_seq_one_letter_code
_entity_poly.pdbx_strand_id
1 'polypeptide(L)'
;LSYNTAGGRVRFSTDSDLIAIHATMNRIGKMPHIPLTGSAGFDLYVDDPATGTSRYFRTFMPPFDIVDGYEAAVCFPSRKLRYLTVNFPLYAGVDTLLIGTRDNATVGEGLRYRNSAPIVYYGSSITQGGCASRPGNCYQNIVARRTGLDYVNLGFSGSGKAEDAMIDYLASLGMCAFVSDYDHNAPNPQHLRNTHCKLYRAIRAAHPDVPYLMISRIDFDSAYTENLARRDVILDTYRYAREQGDRNVYYIDGASVFRGLDEDSCTVDGTHPNDHGFFLYADALCAELKRAFTEQAFL
;
A
#
# COMPACT_ATOMS: atom_id res chain seq x y z
N LEU A 1 12.90 -0.61 -11.31
CA LEU A 1 11.95 -0.41 -10.20
C LEU A 1 10.50 -0.73 -10.57
N SER A 2 10.12 -0.66 -11.83
CA SER A 2 8.74 -0.80 -12.33
C SER A 2 8.27 -2.23 -12.62
N TYR A 3 9.07 -3.26 -12.31
CA TYR A 3 8.70 -4.64 -12.67
C TYR A 3 7.73 -5.30 -11.67
N ASN A 4 7.66 -4.83 -10.43
CA ASN A 4 6.74 -5.37 -9.45
C ASN A 4 5.40 -4.63 -9.51
N THR A 5 4.30 -5.38 -9.39
CA THR A 5 2.94 -4.85 -9.61
C THR A 5 2.19 -4.51 -8.32
N ALA A 6 2.91 -4.33 -7.20
CA ALA A 6 2.30 -3.94 -5.92
C ALA A 6 1.37 -2.73 -6.09
N GLY A 7 0.14 -2.84 -5.62
CA GLY A 7 -0.89 -1.82 -5.77
C GLY A 7 -1.64 -1.86 -7.10
N GLY A 8 -1.20 -2.67 -8.08
CA GLY A 8 -1.97 -2.94 -9.29
C GLY A 8 -3.27 -3.67 -8.96
N ARG A 9 -4.35 -3.32 -9.67
CA ARG A 9 -5.65 -3.98 -9.48
C ARG A 9 -6.57 -3.77 -10.68
N VAL A 10 -7.44 -4.76 -10.90
CA VAL A 10 -8.53 -4.65 -11.88
C VAL A 10 -9.85 -4.65 -11.13
N ARG A 11 -10.70 -3.71 -11.47
CA ARG A 11 -12.05 -3.59 -10.90
C ARG A 11 -13.09 -3.69 -12.00
N PHE A 12 -14.07 -4.56 -11.81
CA PHE A 12 -15.12 -4.83 -12.80
C PHE A 12 -16.40 -5.33 -12.11
N SER A 13 -17.48 -5.39 -12.85
CA SER A 13 -18.71 -6.05 -12.41
C SER A 13 -19.04 -7.23 -13.32
N THR A 14 -19.67 -8.26 -12.76
CA THR A 14 -20.15 -9.40 -13.52
C THR A 14 -21.23 -10.16 -12.75
N ASP A 15 -22.12 -10.85 -13.48
CA ASP A 15 -23.05 -11.82 -12.90
C ASP A 15 -22.51 -13.27 -12.93
N SER A 16 -21.29 -13.48 -13.42
CA SER A 16 -20.67 -14.80 -13.45
C SER A 16 -20.49 -15.38 -12.06
N ASP A 17 -20.76 -16.68 -11.93
CA ASP A 17 -20.41 -17.46 -10.74
C ASP A 17 -19.01 -18.05 -10.78
N LEU A 18 -18.33 -18.02 -11.93
CA LEU A 18 -16.94 -18.41 -12.12
C LEU A 18 -16.10 -17.17 -12.44
N ILE A 19 -15.00 -17.02 -11.73
CA ILE A 19 -13.93 -16.08 -12.09
C ILE A 19 -12.65 -16.87 -12.24
N ALA A 20 -12.06 -16.85 -13.42
CA ALA A 20 -10.77 -17.45 -13.72
C ALA A 20 -9.74 -16.37 -14.02
N ILE A 21 -8.49 -16.67 -13.79
CA ILE A 21 -7.35 -15.88 -14.26
C ILE A 21 -6.41 -16.73 -15.09
N HIS A 22 -5.81 -16.11 -16.10
CA HIS A 22 -4.59 -16.58 -16.75
C HIS A 22 -3.58 -15.43 -16.72
N ALA A 23 -2.47 -15.62 -16.01
CA ALA A 23 -1.45 -14.60 -15.82
C ALA A 23 -0.13 -15.08 -16.44
N THR A 24 0.52 -14.23 -17.25
CA THR A 24 1.92 -14.37 -17.63
C THR A 24 2.76 -13.39 -16.83
N MET A 25 3.91 -13.86 -16.32
CA MET A 25 4.69 -13.15 -15.33
C MET A 25 6.17 -13.22 -15.71
N ASN A 26 6.79 -12.06 -15.90
CA ASN A 26 8.20 -11.97 -16.33
C ASN A 26 9.21 -12.07 -15.17
N ARG A 27 8.76 -11.91 -13.95
CA ARG A 27 9.60 -11.96 -12.76
C ARG A 27 8.79 -12.45 -11.57
N ILE A 28 9.25 -13.54 -10.96
CA ILE A 28 8.63 -14.13 -9.78
C ILE A 28 9.68 -14.19 -8.66
N GLY A 29 9.48 -13.35 -7.63
CA GLY A 29 10.32 -13.35 -6.44
C GLY A 29 9.84 -14.43 -5.45
N LYS A 30 10.63 -15.47 -5.25
CA LYS A 30 10.43 -16.44 -4.17
C LYS A 30 11.38 -16.10 -3.04
N MET A 31 10.84 -15.70 -1.90
CA MET A 31 11.60 -15.30 -0.72
C MET A 31 11.12 -16.09 0.49
N PRO A 32 12.04 -16.59 1.35
CA PRO A 32 11.67 -17.51 2.43
C PRO A 32 10.75 -16.89 3.49
N HIS A 33 10.75 -15.56 3.61
CA HIS A 33 9.96 -14.82 4.59
C HIS A 33 8.66 -14.24 4.02
N ILE A 34 8.42 -14.33 2.70
CA ILE A 34 7.19 -13.83 2.07
C ILE A 34 6.37 -15.00 1.52
N PRO A 35 5.14 -15.21 1.97
CA PRO A 35 4.28 -16.24 1.40
C PRO A 35 4.11 -16.08 -0.11
N LEU A 36 4.14 -17.18 -0.85
CA LEU A 36 4.01 -17.17 -2.31
C LEU A 36 2.67 -16.54 -2.77
N THR A 37 1.63 -16.70 -1.97
CA THR A 37 0.33 -16.03 -2.16
C THR A 37 0.39 -14.51 -2.07
N GLY A 38 1.34 -13.95 -1.34
CA GLY A 38 1.60 -12.52 -1.28
C GLY A 38 2.54 -12.06 -2.39
N SER A 39 3.65 -12.78 -2.60
CA SER A 39 4.68 -12.38 -3.57
C SER A 39 4.25 -12.59 -5.03
N ALA A 40 3.48 -13.63 -5.35
CA ALA A 40 3.09 -14.01 -6.71
C ALA A 40 1.59 -14.29 -6.89
N GLY A 41 0.79 -14.31 -5.82
CA GLY A 41 -0.64 -14.57 -5.88
C GLY A 41 -1.47 -13.34 -6.24
N PHE A 42 -2.65 -13.58 -6.79
CA PHE A 42 -3.72 -12.59 -6.91
C PHE A 42 -4.80 -12.89 -5.87
N ASP A 43 -5.47 -11.89 -5.35
CA ASP A 43 -6.63 -12.11 -4.49
C ASP A 43 -7.87 -11.35 -4.96
N LEU A 44 -9.03 -11.93 -4.68
CA LEU A 44 -10.34 -11.47 -5.14
C LEU A 44 -11.16 -10.95 -3.96
N TYR A 45 -11.67 -9.76 -4.13
CA TYR A 45 -12.59 -9.10 -3.21
C TYR A 45 -13.95 -8.85 -3.87
N VAL A 46 -15.01 -8.87 -3.07
CA VAL A 46 -16.35 -8.43 -3.45
C VAL A 46 -16.56 -7.06 -2.85
N ASP A 47 -16.84 -6.10 -3.72
CA ASP A 47 -17.07 -4.71 -3.36
C ASP A 47 -18.57 -4.50 -3.08
N ASP A 48 -18.88 -3.82 -1.99
CA ASP A 48 -20.25 -3.47 -1.60
C ASP A 48 -20.63 -2.09 -2.15
N PRO A 49 -21.60 -2.00 -3.07
CA PRO A 49 -22.02 -0.72 -3.63
C PRO A 49 -22.70 0.21 -2.62
N ALA A 50 -23.26 -0.32 -1.53
CA ALA A 50 -23.93 0.48 -0.52
C ALA A 50 -22.94 1.21 0.40
N THR A 51 -21.82 0.57 0.74
CA THR A 51 -20.83 1.09 1.69
C THR A 51 -19.54 1.56 1.04
N GLY A 52 -19.24 1.09 -0.19
CA GLY A 52 -17.95 1.28 -0.87
C GLY A 52 -16.79 0.49 -0.24
N THR A 53 -17.10 -0.40 0.72
CA THR A 53 -16.11 -1.28 1.34
C THR A 53 -15.98 -2.59 0.56
N SER A 54 -14.90 -3.35 0.81
CA SER A 54 -14.65 -4.60 0.11
C SER A 54 -14.42 -5.75 1.09
N ARG A 55 -14.93 -6.92 0.76
CA ARG A 55 -14.75 -8.15 1.54
C ARG A 55 -13.95 -9.17 0.75
N TYR A 56 -12.95 -9.78 1.41
CA TYR A 56 -12.18 -10.88 0.86
C TYR A 56 -13.08 -12.05 0.47
N PHE A 57 -12.83 -12.60 -0.72
CA PHE A 57 -13.51 -13.81 -1.18
C PHE A 57 -12.57 -14.98 -1.27
N ARG A 58 -11.53 -14.90 -2.13
CA ARG A 58 -10.57 -15.99 -2.38
C ARG A 58 -9.23 -15.46 -2.86
N THR A 59 -8.19 -16.29 -2.71
CA THR A 59 -6.90 -16.11 -3.37
C THR A 59 -6.80 -17.08 -4.54
N PHE A 60 -6.34 -16.59 -5.69
CA PHE A 60 -5.89 -17.42 -6.80
C PHE A 60 -4.51 -17.93 -6.42
N MET A 61 -4.46 -19.19 -5.98
CA MET A 61 -3.26 -19.80 -5.40
C MET A 61 -2.23 -20.10 -6.47
N PRO A 62 -1.04 -19.48 -6.47
CA PRO A 62 0.02 -19.86 -7.39
C PRO A 62 0.55 -21.26 -7.05
N PRO A 63 0.91 -22.09 -8.05
CA PRO A 63 1.57 -23.36 -7.79
C PRO A 63 2.96 -23.12 -7.16
N PHE A 64 3.42 -24.04 -6.31
CA PHE A 64 4.70 -23.89 -5.61
C PHE A 64 5.90 -23.77 -6.57
N ASP A 65 5.83 -24.47 -7.69
CA ASP A 65 6.83 -24.52 -8.75
C ASP A 65 6.62 -23.46 -9.84
N ILE A 66 5.77 -22.45 -9.61
CA ILE A 66 5.53 -21.36 -10.55
C ILE A 66 6.85 -20.80 -11.12
N VAL A 67 6.89 -20.58 -12.44
CA VAL A 67 8.05 -20.07 -13.19
C VAL A 67 7.72 -18.78 -13.94
N ASP A 68 6.68 -18.80 -14.79
CA ASP A 68 6.38 -17.73 -15.75
C ASP A 68 4.89 -17.31 -15.77
N GLY A 69 4.12 -17.81 -14.82
CA GLY A 69 2.69 -17.51 -14.68
C GLY A 69 1.88 -18.71 -14.29
N TYR A 70 0.56 -18.54 -14.23
CA TYR A 70 -0.36 -19.64 -13.87
C TYR A 70 -1.81 -19.31 -14.21
N GLU A 71 -2.62 -20.37 -14.18
CA GLU A 71 -4.07 -20.30 -14.26
C GLU A 71 -4.69 -20.72 -12.94
N ALA A 72 -5.76 -20.06 -12.55
CA ALA A 72 -6.56 -20.45 -11.40
C ALA A 72 -8.00 -19.96 -11.56
N ALA A 73 -8.94 -20.64 -10.90
CA ALA A 73 -10.34 -20.26 -10.92
C ALA A 73 -10.98 -20.38 -9.55
N VAL A 74 -11.97 -19.55 -9.30
CA VAL A 74 -12.80 -19.56 -8.10
C VAL A 74 -14.27 -19.48 -8.48
N CYS A 75 -15.14 -20.13 -7.69
CA CYS A 75 -16.58 -20.17 -7.95
C CYS A 75 -17.35 -19.54 -6.79
N PHE A 76 -18.35 -18.73 -7.14
CA PHE A 76 -19.40 -18.30 -6.25
C PHE A 76 -20.54 -19.34 -6.21
N PRO A 77 -21.32 -19.41 -5.13
CA PRO A 77 -22.40 -20.39 -5.00
C PRO A 77 -23.59 -20.14 -5.96
N SER A 78 -23.67 -18.97 -6.58
CA SER A 78 -24.77 -18.63 -7.48
C SER A 78 -24.39 -17.49 -8.44
N ARG A 79 -25.04 -17.43 -9.57
CA ARG A 79 -24.99 -16.29 -10.48
C ARG A 79 -25.78 -15.11 -9.89
N LYS A 80 -25.14 -13.97 -9.76
CA LYS A 80 -25.75 -12.65 -9.46
C LYS A 80 -24.75 -11.55 -9.74
N LEU A 81 -25.23 -10.36 -10.06
CA LEU A 81 -24.35 -9.20 -10.24
C LEU A 81 -23.52 -8.95 -8.98
N ARG A 82 -22.20 -8.83 -9.18
CA ARG A 82 -21.21 -8.46 -8.17
C ARG A 82 -20.25 -7.44 -8.73
N TYR A 83 -19.78 -6.57 -7.86
CA TYR A 83 -18.63 -5.72 -8.12
C TYR A 83 -17.40 -6.38 -7.51
N LEU A 84 -16.33 -6.47 -8.26
CA LEU A 84 -15.15 -7.28 -7.93
C LEU A 84 -13.88 -6.45 -8.06
N THR A 85 -12.93 -6.73 -7.17
CA THR A 85 -11.55 -6.21 -7.24
C THR A 85 -10.58 -7.40 -7.20
N VAL A 86 -9.72 -7.52 -8.22
CA VAL A 86 -8.59 -8.44 -8.25
C VAL A 86 -7.32 -7.63 -8.00
N ASN A 87 -6.64 -7.87 -6.88
CA ASN A 87 -5.36 -7.24 -6.56
C ASN A 87 -4.21 -8.07 -7.13
N PHE A 88 -3.19 -7.36 -7.60
CA PHE A 88 -2.00 -7.94 -8.21
C PHE A 88 -0.94 -8.32 -7.17
N PRO A 89 -0.03 -9.23 -7.53
CA PRO A 89 1.09 -9.66 -6.70
C PRO A 89 1.94 -8.49 -6.19
N LEU A 90 2.53 -8.66 -4.98
CA LEU A 90 3.34 -7.62 -4.36
C LEU A 90 4.81 -7.63 -4.83
N TYR A 91 5.34 -8.81 -5.23
CA TYR A 91 6.76 -8.99 -5.58
C TYR A 91 6.99 -9.71 -6.91
N ALA A 92 5.98 -9.77 -7.75
CA ALA A 92 6.11 -10.33 -9.10
C ALA A 92 5.77 -9.28 -10.17
N GLY A 93 6.35 -9.42 -11.34
CA GLY A 93 5.97 -8.67 -12.54
C GLY A 93 4.90 -9.41 -13.30
N VAL A 94 3.84 -8.72 -13.68
CA VAL A 94 2.74 -9.27 -14.49
C VAL A 94 2.77 -8.63 -15.86
N ASP A 95 2.99 -9.45 -16.91
CA ASP A 95 2.97 -8.98 -18.29
C ASP A 95 1.55 -8.95 -18.84
N THR A 96 0.78 -10.01 -18.55
CA THR A 96 -0.60 -10.13 -19.00
C THR A 96 -1.45 -10.74 -17.89
N LEU A 97 -2.64 -10.21 -17.70
CA LEU A 97 -3.70 -10.81 -16.91
C LEU A 97 -4.97 -10.88 -17.74
N LEU A 98 -5.41 -12.10 -18.05
CA LEU A 98 -6.72 -12.37 -18.63
C LEU A 98 -7.68 -12.79 -17.52
N ILE A 99 -8.87 -12.23 -17.52
CA ILE A 99 -9.94 -12.60 -16.60
C ILE A 99 -11.02 -13.33 -17.37
N GLY A 100 -11.28 -14.58 -16.98
CA GLY A 100 -12.30 -15.44 -17.55
C GLY A 100 -13.58 -15.45 -16.72
N THR A 101 -14.71 -15.49 -17.41
CA THR A 101 -16.06 -15.62 -16.83
C THR A 101 -16.80 -16.75 -17.54
N ARG A 102 -17.98 -17.13 -17.02
CA ARG A 102 -18.88 -18.04 -17.74
C ARG A 102 -19.32 -17.45 -19.06
N ASP A 103 -19.56 -18.32 -20.04
CA ASP A 103 -20.23 -17.93 -21.28
C ASP A 103 -21.56 -17.23 -20.98
N ASN A 104 -21.87 -16.20 -21.76
CA ASN A 104 -23.05 -15.36 -21.58
C ASN A 104 -23.16 -14.62 -20.22
N ALA A 105 -22.07 -14.49 -19.49
CA ALA A 105 -22.02 -13.59 -18.35
C ALA A 105 -21.87 -12.13 -18.82
N THR A 106 -22.54 -11.24 -18.12
CA THR A 106 -22.34 -9.79 -18.33
C THR A 106 -21.02 -9.37 -17.66
N VAL A 107 -20.29 -8.46 -18.30
CA VAL A 107 -19.11 -7.80 -17.74
C VAL A 107 -19.27 -6.30 -17.92
N GLY A 108 -19.05 -5.54 -16.86
CA GLY A 108 -19.17 -4.09 -16.84
C GLY A 108 -18.12 -3.42 -15.95
N GLU A 109 -18.24 -2.11 -15.78
CA GLU A 109 -17.35 -1.32 -14.95
C GLU A 109 -17.43 -1.74 -13.47
N GLY A 110 -16.31 -1.66 -12.77
CA GLY A 110 -16.22 -1.79 -11.31
C GLY A 110 -16.77 -0.56 -10.59
N LEU A 111 -16.90 -0.65 -9.27
CA LEU A 111 -17.26 0.51 -8.47
C LEU A 111 -16.18 1.59 -8.58
N ARG A 112 -16.58 2.85 -8.70
CA ARG A 112 -15.65 3.99 -8.65
C ARG A 112 -15.20 4.21 -7.22
N TYR A 113 -13.97 4.67 -7.07
CA TYR A 113 -13.46 5.17 -5.80
C TYR A 113 -14.12 6.49 -5.43
N ARG A 114 -14.05 6.86 -4.15
CA ARG A 114 -14.66 8.10 -3.63
C ARG A 114 -13.85 9.34 -3.98
N ASN A 115 -12.53 9.20 -4.14
CA ASN A 115 -11.60 10.28 -4.49
C ASN A 115 -11.39 10.36 -6.00
N SER A 116 -11.13 11.56 -6.48
CA SER A 116 -10.81 11.84 -7.89
C SER A 116 -9.32 11.69 -8.21
N ALA A 117 -8.46 11.80 -7.20
CA ALA A 117 -7.02 11.59 -7.28
C ALA A 117 -6.58 10.63 -6.17
N PRO A 118 -5.57 9.76 -6.40
CA PRO A 118 -5.19 8.71 -5.45
C PRO A 118 -4.47 9.26 -4.22
N ILE A 119 -4.44 8.46 -3.14
CA ILE A 119 -3.43 8.61 -2.09
C ILE A 119 -2.12 8.04 -2.64
N VAL A 120 -1.04 8.82 -2.63
CA VAL A 120 0.29 8.34 -3.06
C VAL A 120 1.09 7.91 -1.84
N TYR A 121 1.48 6.62 -1.81
CA TYR A 121 2.35 6.05 -0.79
C TYR A 121 3.74 5.86 -1.38
N TYR A 122 4.74 6.46 -0.75
CA TYR A 122 6.14 6.29 -1.13
C TYR A 122 6.95 5.70 0.02
N GLY A 123 7.70 4.62 -0.25
CA GLY A 123 8.46 4.00 0.81
C GLY A 123 9.26 2.75 0.45
N SER A 124 9.41 1.90 1.44
CA SER A 124 10.30 0.74 1.48
C SER A 124 9.63 -0.56 1.01
N SER A 125 10.26 -1.70 1.36
CA SER A 125 9.66 -3.05 1.26
C SER A 125 8.36 -3.18 2.04
N ILE A 126 8.22 -2.46 3.16
CA ILE A 126 7.01 -2.44 3.97
C ILE A 126 5.89 -1.78 3.18
N THR A 127 6.16 -0.63 2.56
CA THR A 127 5.22 0.05 1.66
C THR A 127 4.89 -0.82 0.44
N GLN A 128 5.86 -1.54 -0.12
CA GLN A 128 5.59 -2.51 -1.20
C GLN A 128 4.63 -3.63 -0.74
N GLY A 129 4.60 -3.96 0.54
CA GLY A 129 3.75 -4.98 1.15
C GLY A 129 4.48 -6.25 1.53
N GLY A 130 5.80 -6.16 1.77
CA GLY A 130 6.64 -7.29 2.16
C GLY A 130 6.11 -8.00 3.39
N CYS A 131 5.94 -9.33 3.30
CA CYS A 131 5.44 -10.28 4.28
C CYS A 131 3.92 -10.31 4.50
N ALA A 132 3.13 -9.51 3.76
CA ALA A 132 1.69 -9.75 3.71
C ALA A 132 1.38 -11.12 3.10
N SER A 133 0.43 -11.86 3.71
CA SER A 133 0.07 -13.21 3.26
C SER A 133 -0.58 -13.23 1.87
N ARG A 134 -1.15 -12.12 1.42
CA ARG A 134 -1.75 -11.90 0.11
C ARG A 134 -1.81 -10.40 -0.21
N PRO A 135 -1.99 -9.99 -1.48
CA PRO A 135 -1.95 -8.57 -1.88
C PRO A 135 -2.89 -7.66 -1.09
N GLY A 136 -4.12 -8.10 -0.84
CA GLY A 136 -5.12 -7.33 -0.12
C GLY A 136 -4.82 -7.13 1.37
N ASN A 137 -3.76 -7.72 1.93
CA ASN A 137 -3.35 -7.55 3.32
C ASN A 137 -2.18 -6.56 3.50
N CYS A 138 -1.59 -6.00 2.43
CA CYS A 138 -0.73 -4.83 2.62
C CYS A 138 -1.57 -3.62 3.09
N TYR A 139 -0.96 -2.71 3.86
CA TYR A 139 -1.71 -1.67 4.57
C TYR A 139 -2.49 -0.73 3.64
N GLN A 140 -1.99 -0.42 2.45
CA GLN A 140 -2.68 0.43 1.48
C GLN A 140 -3.99 -0.20 1.01
N ASN A 141 -3.96 -1.51 0.72
CA ASN A 141 -5.17 -2.25 0.36
C ASN A 141 -6.17 -2.31 1.52
N ILE A 142 -5.68 -2.44 2.77
CA ILE A 142 -6.53 -2.40 3.95
C ILE A 142 -7.19 -1.03 4.10
N VAL A 143 -6.42 0.06 3.96
CA VAL A 143 -6.95 1.42 3.97
C VAL A 143 -7.98 1.60 2.85
N ALA A 144 -7.64 1.25 1.61
CA ALA A 144 -8.53 1.41 0.45
C ALA A 144 -9.88 0.70 0.62
N ARG A 145 -9.87 -0.57 1.06
CA ARG A 145 -11.12 -1.32 1.25
C ARG A 145 -11.97 -0.86 2.42
N ARG A 146 -11.38 -0.17 3.41
CA ARG A 146 -12.11 0.40 4.56
C ARG A 146 -12.68 1.78 4.27
N THR A 147 -11.99 2.55 3.44
CA THR A 147 -12.33 3.95 3.16
C THR A 147 -13.01 4.17 1.82
N GLY A 148 -12.83 3.25 0.89
CA GLY A 148 -13.26 3.41 -0.51
C GLY A 148 -12.39 4.41 -1.29
N LEU A 149 -11.16 4.72 -0.81
CA LEU A 149 -10.23 5.63 -1.45
C LEU A 149 -9.26 4.88 -2.37
N ASP A 150 -8.98 5.47 -3.52
CA ASP A 150 -7.98 5.01 -4.47
C ASP A 150 -6.57 5.35 -3.99
N TYR A 151 -5.57 4.57 -4.43
CA TYR A 151 -4.18 4.78 -4.04
C TYR A 151 -3.20 4.35 -5.13
N VAL A 152 -1.98 4.88 -5.05
CA VAL A 152 -0.79 4.44 -5.79
C VAL A 152 0.24 3.96 -4.78
N ASN A 153 0.74 2.73 -4.98
CA ASN A 153 1.80 2.14 -4.16
C ASN A 153 3.15 2.32 -4.86
N LEU A 154 3.99 3.18 -4.32
CA LEU A 154 5.37 3.41 -4.73
C LEU A 154 6.33 2.93 -3.62
N GLY A 155 6.09 1.73 -3.12
CA GLY A 155 7.01 0.99 -2.27
C GLY A 155 8.09 0.33 -3.11
N PHE A 156 9.36 0.61 -2.78
CA PHE A 156 10.51 0.12 -3.52
C PHE A 156 11.47 -0.59 -2.55
N SER A 157 11.29 -1.91 -2.42
CA SER A 157 12.09 -2.76 -1.53
C SER A 157 13.60 -2.48 -1.65
N GLY A 158 14.23 -2.02 -0.57
CA GLY A 158 15.65 -1.67 -0.52
C GLY A 158 16.05 -0.41 -1.30
N SER A 159 15.13 0.24 -2.04
CA SER A 159 15.47 1.27 -3.04
C SER A 159 14.74 2.61 -2.90
N GLY A 160 13.77 2.72 -2.02
CA GLY A 160 13.08 3.99 -1.74
C GLY A 160 13.96 4.92 -0.90
N LYS A 161 14.78 5.77 -1.52
CA LYS A 161 15.80 6.61 -0.85
C LYS A 161 15.62 8.10 -1.08
N ALA A 162 14.53 8.51 -1.72
CA ALA A 162 14.21 9.89 -2.05
C ALA A 162 15.32 10.60 -2.84
N GLU A 163 15.83 9.95 -3.88
CA GLU A 163 16.75 10.55 -4.85
C GLU A 163 16.05 11.69 -5.60
N ASP A 164 16.79 12.67 -6.09
CA ASP A 164 16.26 13.89 -6.71
C ASP A 164 15.27 13.59 -7.85
N ALA A 165 15.62 12.69 -8.75
CA ALA A 165 14.73 12.28 -9.84
C ALA A 165 13.42 11.64 -9.33
N MET A 166 13.47 10.93 -8.20
CA MET A 166 12.27 10.37 -7.57
C MET A 166 11.45 11.47 -6.90
N ILE A 167 12.07 12.43 -6.24
CA ILE A 167 11.38 13.58 -5.64
C ILE A 167 10.63 14.36 -6.71
N ASP A 168 11.28 14.65 -7.85
CA ASP A 168 10.66 15.37 -8.98
C ASP A 168 9.48 14.57 -9.57
N TYR A 169 9.65 13.25 -9.72
CA TYR A 169 8.57 12.38 -10.18
C TYR A 169 7.38 12.39 -9.21
N LEU A 170 7.63 12.22 -7.91
CA LEU A 170 6.57 12.22 -6.88
C LEU A 170 5.81 13.54 -6.85
N ALA A 171 6.52 14.67 -6.96
CA ALA A 171 5.91 16.00 -7.00
C ALA A 171 5.05 16.23 -8.26
N SER A 172 5.32 15.52 -9.35
CA SER A 172 4.54 15.62 -10.60
C SER A 172 3.22 14.83 -10.60
N LEU A 173 3.03 13.92 -9.63
CA LEU A 173 1.84 13.06 -9.58
C LEU A 173 0.62 13.83 -9.05
N GLY A 174 -0.54 13.63 -9.68
CA GLY A 174 -1.82 14.06 -9.07
C GLY A 174 -2.14 13.20 -7.84
N MET A 175 -2.50 13.83 -6.72
CA MET A 175 -2.79 13.14 -5.47
C MET A 175 -3.81 13.88 -4.60
N CYS A 176 -4.52 13.14 -3.75
CA CYS A 176 -5.37 13.70 -2.70
C CYS A 176 -4.75 13.62 -1.29
N ALA A 177 -3.71 12.81 -1.12
CA ALA A 177 -2.86 12.75 0.08
C ALA A 177 -1.51 12.14 -0.30
N PHE A 178 -0.46 12.48 0.45
CA PHE A 178 0.86 11.88 0.31
C PHE A 178 1.30 11.23 1.62
N VAL A 179 1.81 10.00 1.55
CA VAL A 179 2.32 9.25 2.70
C VAL A 179 3.81 8.93 2.46
N SER A 180 4.67 9.46 3.32
CA SER A 180 6.11 9.25 3.30
C SER A 180 6.52 8.19 4.32
N ASP A 181 6.97 7.02 3.84
CA ASP A 181 7.29 5.82 4.63
C ASP A 181 8.61 5.17 4.14
N TYR A 182 9.64 5.97 3.81
CA TYR A 182 10.88 5.45 3.24
C TYR A 182 12.06 5.36 4.23
N ASP A 183 11.85 5.68 5.50
CA ASP A 183 12.87 5.68 6.55
C ASP A 183 13.67 4.37 6.59
N HIS A 184 12.99 3.21 6.45
CA HIS A 184 13.62 1.88 6.43
C HIS A 184 14.68 1.70 5.33
N ASN A 185 14.58 2.42 4.22
CA ASN A 185 15.51 2.33 3.09
C ASN A 185 16.58 3.42 3.08
N ALA A 186 16.43 4.48 3.88
CA ALA A 186 17.48 5.47 4.06
C ALA A 186 18.72 4.80 4.66
N PRO A 187 19.90 4.89 4.03
CA PRO A 187 21.09 4.14 4.46
C PRO A 187 21.52 4.46 5.90
N ASN A 188 21.30 5.68 6.35
CA ASN A 188 21.65 6.15 7.68
C ASN A 188 20.87 7.45 8.02
N PRO A 189 20.91 7.93 9.27
CA PRO A 189 20.26 9.18 9.68
C PRO A 189 20.72 10.42 8.90
N GLN A 190 21.97 10.47 8.46
CA GLN A 190 22.50 11.61 7.69
C GLN A 190 21.86 11.68 6.29
N HIS A 191 21.67 10.54 5.62
CA HIS A 191 20.96 10.49 4.35
C HIS A 191 19.51 10.98 4.50
N LEU A 192 18.83 10.49 5.54
CA LEU A 192 17.47 10.92 5.85
C LEU A 192 17.39 12.44 6.11
N ARG A 193 18.37 13.00 6.86
CA ARG A 193 18.50 14.45 7.10
C ARG A 193 18.64 15.24 5.79
N ASN A 194 19.38 14.71 4.82
CA ASN A 194 19.61 15.37 3.54
C ASN A 194 18.39 15.30 2.61
N THR A 195 17.51 14.31 2.77
CA THR A 195 16.45 14.01 1.81
C THR A 195 15.04 14.29 2.33
N HIS A 196 14.76 14.11 3.63
CA HIS A 196 13.39 14.10 4.15
C HIS A 196 12.70 15.46 4.06
N CYS A 197 13.37 16.53 4.53
CA CYS A 197 12.82 17.87 4.40
C CYS A 197 12.79 18.36 2.93
N LYS A 198 13.73 17.90 2.09
CA LYS A 198 13.75 18.18 0.66
C LYS A 198 12.54 17.58 -0.05
N LEU A 199 12.22 16.30 0.23
CA LEU A 199 11.02 15.65 -0.28
C LEU A 199 9.74 16.39 0.15
N TYR A 200 9.62 16.69 1.46
CA TYR A 200 8.48 17.45 1.96
C TYR A 200 8.29 18.78 1.20
N ARG A 201 9.36 19.57 1.05
CA ARG A 201 9.30 20.87 0.37
C ARG A 201 8.87 20.76 -1.09
N ALA A 202 9.38 19.75 -1.80
CA ALA A 202 9.03 19.55 -3.22
C ALA A 202 7.54 19.18 -3.38
N ILE A 203 7.05 18.24 -2.57
CA ILE A 203 5.63 17.86 -2.58
C ILE A 203 4.76 19.05 -2.18
N ARG A 204 5.11 19.80 -1.13
CA ARG A 204 4.32 20.94 -0.66
C ARG A 204 4.30 22.09 -1.66
N ALA A 205 5.39 22.32 -2.39
CA ALA A 205 5.44 23.33 -3.44
C ALA A 205 4.52 22.98 -4.63
N ALA A 206 4.44 21.70 -4.99
CA ALA A 206 3.57 21.24 -6.07
C ALA A 206 2.10 21.08 -5.64
N HIS A 207 1.87 20.74 -4.36
CA HIS A 207 0.56 20.42 -3.78
C HIS A 207 0.37 21.16 -2.45
N PRO A 208 0.02 22.46 -2.47
CA PRO A 208 -0.03 23.32 -1.26
C PRO A 208 -0.98 22.81 -0.18
N ASP A 209 -2.12 22.22 -0.56
CA ASP A 209 -3.22 21.88 0.35
C ASP A 209 -3.36 20.39 0.64
N VAL A 210 -2.56 19.53 -0.01
CA VAL A 210 -2.68 18.08 0.14
C VAL A 210 -2.19 17.63 1.52
N PRO A 211 -2.93 16.77 2.26
CA PRO A 211 -2.43 16.15 3.47
C PRO A 211 -1.10 15.41 3.23
N TYR A 212 -0.10 15.74 4.04
CA TYR A 212 1.21 15.09 4.01
C TYR A 212 1.42 14.31 5.33
N LEU A 213 1.44 12.99 5.25
CA LEU A 213 1.65 12.11 6.40
C LEU A 213 3.11 11.63 6.43
N MET A 214 3.79 11.83 7.55
CA MET A 214 5.16 11.35 7.79
C MET A 214 5.11 10.21 8.79
N ILE A 215 5.78 9.10 8.48
CA ILE A 215 5.81 7.92 9.34
C ILE A 215 7.26 7.59 9.67
N SER A 216 7.58 7.41 10.95
CA SER A 216 8.88 6.89 11.40
C SER A 216 8.87 5.36 11.46
N ARG A 217 10.05 4.75 11.63
CA ARG A 217 10.21 3.29 11.66
C ARG A 217 9.34 2.63 12.72
N ILE A 218 8.76 1.48 12.35
CA ILE A 218 7.93 0.65 13.22
C ILE A 218 8.72 -0.38 14.03
N ASP A 219 9.92 -0.76 13.58
CA ASP A 219 10.85 -1.68 14.25
C ASP A 219 11.82 -0.94 15.19
N PHE A 220 11.27 0.00 15.98
CA PHE A 220 12.03 1.01 16.71
C PHE A 220 13.08 0.43 17.66
N ASP A 221 12.76 -0.67 18.32
CA ASP A 221 13.64 -1.26 19.35
C ASP A 221 14.79 -2.09 18.74
N SER A 222 14.73 -2.45 17.47
CA SER A 222 15.75 -3.27 16.79
C SER A 222 17.12 -2.59 16.73
N ALA A 223 17.16 -1.24 16.72
CA ALA A 223 18.39 -0.43 16.72
C ALA A 223 18.12 0.91 17.40
N TYR A 224 17.78 0.89 18.68
CA TYR A 224 17.18 1.99 19.42
C TYR A 224 17.89 3.36 19.23
N THR A 225 19.20 3.43 19.39
CA THR A 225 19.95 4.70 19.29
C THR A 225 19.90 5.29 17.87
N GLU A 226 20.06 4.44 16.85
CA GLU A 226 19.98 4.89 15.46
C GLU A 226 18.54 5.27 15.08
N ASN A 227 17.56 4.51 15.55
CA ASN A 227 16.16 4.76 15.26
C ASN A 227 15.65 6.02 15.95
N LEU A 228 16.18 6.38 17.14
CA LEU A 228 15.97 7.69 17.75
C LEU A 228 16.45 8.81 16.83
N ALA A 229 17.70 8.73 16.36
CA ALA A 229 18.27 9.73 15.46
C ALA A 229 17.50 9.88 14.15
N ARG A 230 16.94 8.78 13.62
CA ARG A 230 16.08 8.77 12.42
C ARG A 230 14.75 9.44 12.70
N ARG A 231 14.10 9.08 13.81
CA ARG A 231 12.84 9.69 14.27
C ARG A 231 12.98 11.19 14.46
N ASP A 232 14.09 11.64 15.06
CA ASP A 232 14.35 13.06 15.28
C ASP A 232 14.43 13.83 13.97
N VAL A 233 15.04 13.26 12.91
CA VAL A 233 15.06 13.88 11.57
C VAL A 233 13.64 14.07 11.01
N ILE A 234 12.78 13.07 11.15
CA ILE A 234 11.40 13.15 10.66
C ILE A 234 10.60 14.17 11.47
N LEU A 235 10.77 14.17 12.80
CA LEU A 235 10.16 15.15 13.70
C LEU A 235 10.65 16.58 13.42
N ASP A 236 11.94 16.77 13.09
CA ASP A 236 12.47 18.08 12.70
C ASP A 236 11.82 18.58 11.41
N THR A 237 11.58 17.70 10.43
CA THR A 237 10.84 18.07 9.23
C THR A 237 9.38 18.42 9.53
N TYR A 238 8.71 17.65 10.41
CA TYR A 238 7.35 17.93 10.86
C TYR A 238 7.26 19.29 11.58
N ARG A 239 8.17 19.55 12.54
CA ARG A 239 8.23 20.83 13.26
C ARG A 239 8.46 22.00 12.31
N TYR A 240 9.45 21.86 11.41
CA TYR A 240 9.70 22.85 10.36
C TYR A 240 8.43 23.16 9.57
N ALA A 241 7.70 22.15 9.11
CA ALA A 241 6.46 22.34 8.35
C ALA A 241 5.43 23.12 9.17
N ARG A 242 5.25 22.75 10.45
CA ARG A 242 4.32 23.44 11.36
C ARG A 242 4.73 24.90 11.64
N GLU A 243 6.02 25.18 11.77
CA GLU A 243 6.57 26.54 11.93
C GLU A 243 6.37 27.41 10.69
N GLN A 244 6.38 26.79 9.48
CA GLN A 244 6.02 27.48 8.22
C GLN A 244 4.51 27.70 8.08
N GLY A 245 3.69 27.34 9.07
CA GLY A 245 2.24 27.51 9.06
C GLY A 245 1.48 26.37 8.36
N ASP A 246 2.16 25.29 7.93
CA ASP A 246 1.47 24.15 7.31
C ASP A 246 0.56 23.46 8.32
N ARG A 247 -0.75 23.48 8.07
CA ARG A 247 -1.77 22.81 8.88
C ARG A 247 -2.09 21.40 8.38
N ASN A 248 -1.71 21.08 7.13
CA ASN A 248 -2.00 19.82 6.46
C ASN A 248 -0.84 18.81 6.53
N VAL A 249 -0.01 18.90 7.56
CA VAL A 249 1.08 17.96 7.85
C VAL A 249 0.77 17.16 9.10
N TYR A 250 0.98 15.85 9.04
CA TYR A 250 0.63 14.86 10.06
C TYR A 250 1.84 13.95 10.33
N TYR A 251 1.99 13.51 11.57
CA TYR A 251 3.07 12.61 11.97
C TYR A 251 2.51 11.38 12.68
N ILE A 252 2.95 10.21 12.24
CA ILE A 252 2.68 8.92 12.89
C ILE A 252 3.99 8.41 13.48
N ASP A 253 4.03 8.28 14.81
CA ASP A 253 5.16 7.66 15.50
C ASP A 253 5.13 6.15 15.30
N GLY A 254 5.99 5.64 14.41
CA GLY A 254 6.08 4.22 14.11
C GLY A 254 6.34 3.36 15.35
N ALA A 255 7.10 3.89 16.32
CA ALA A 255 7.34 3.20 17.59
C ALA A 255 6.06 2.92 18.40
N SER A 256 4.96 3.63 18.12
CA SER A 256 3.67 3.43 18.80
C SER A 256 2.73 2.49 18.07
N VAL A 257 3.00 2.16 16.79
CA VAL A 257 2.06 1.43 15.93
C VAL A 257 1.83 0.00 16.43
N PHE A 258 2.87 -0.67 16.93
CA PHE A 258 2.79 -2.06 17.41
C PHE A 258 2.75 -2.17 18.94
N ARG A 259 2.72 -1.06 19.68
CA ARG A 259 2.68 -1.11 21.15
C ARG A 259 1.40 -1.73 21.66
N GLY A 260 1.55 -2.65 22.61
CA GLY A 260 0.45 -3.29 23.31
C GLY A 260 0.67 -4.77 23.49
N LEU A 261 -0.43 -5.50 23.73
CA LEU A 261 -0.42 -6.94 23.74
C LEU A 261 -0.08 -7.44 22.33
N ASP A 262 0.77 -8.44 22.24
CA ASP A 262 1.19 -9.10 20.99
C ASP A 262 2.11 -8.26 20.08
N GLU A 263 2.79 -7.23 20.60
CA GLU A 263 3.74 -6.41 19.81
C GLU A 263 4.87 -7.24 19.17
N ASP A 264 5.28 -8.34 19.84
CA ASP A 264 6.26 -9.31 19.35
C ASP A 264 5.73 -10.19 18.22
N SER A 265 4.43 -10.21 17.99
CA SER A 265 3.75 -10.99 16.94
C SER A 265 3.44 -10.19 15.67
N CYS A 266 3.90 -8.94 15.56
CA CYS A 266 3.54 -8.04 14.45
C CYS A 266 4.43 -8.18 13.22
N THR A 267 5.59 -8.81 13.32
CA THR A 267 6.58 -8.93 12.24
C THR A 267 6.97 -10.38 11.98
N VAL A 268 7.55 -10.63 10.79
CA VAL A 268 8.07 -11.97 10.42
C VAL A 268 9.53 -12.12 10.83
N ASP A 269 10.30 -11.04 10.79
CA ASP A 269 11.76 -11.03 10.93
C ASP A 269 12.28 -9.88 11.82
N GLY A 270 11.41 -9.29 12.62
CA GLY A 270 11.73 -8.14 13.47
C GLY A 270 11.61 -6.79 12.77
N THR A 271 11.34 -6.78 11.45
CA THR A 271 11.23 -5.54 10.65
C THR A 271 9.98 -5.53 9.77
N HIS A 272 9.76 -6.59 8.98
CA HIS A 272 8.65 -6.63 8.02
C HIS A 272 7.35 -7.10 8.68
N PRO A 273 6.29 -6.29 8.62
CA PRO A 273 5.00 -6.67 9.18
C PRO A 273 4.42 -7.92 8.52
N ASN A 274 3.84 -8.79 9.35
CA ASN A 274 2.89 -9.79 8.90
C ASN A 274 1.49 -9.17 8.77
N ASP A 275 0.46 -10.00 8.54
CA ASP A 275 -0.91 -9.50 8.40
C ASP A 275 -1.39 -8.74 9.65
N HIS A 276 -1.05 -9.20 10.86
CA HIS A 276 -1.42 -8.51 12.10
C HIS A 276 -0.77 -7.12 12.16
N GLY A 277 0.53 -7.04 11.91
CA GLY A 277 1.25 -5.76 11.85
C GLY A 277 0.69 -4.81 10.80
N PHE A 278 0.34 -5.31 9.61
CA PHE A 278 -0.28 -4.49 8.57
C PHE A 278 -1.68 -3.99 8.94
N PHE A 279 -2.47 -4.77 9.69
CA PHE A 279 -3.76 -4.28 10.20
C PHE A 279 -3.58 -3.13 11.19
N LEU A 280 -2.64 -3.23 12.13
CA LEU A 280 -2.33 -2.15 13.07
C LEU A 280 -1.80 -0.91 12.36
N TYR A 281 -0.93 -1.11 11.37
CA TYR A 281 -0.40 -0.02 10.55
C TYR A 281 -1.50 0.71 9.78
N ALA A 282 -2.43 -0.04 9.20
CA ALA A 282 -3.60 0.52 8.53
C ALA A 282 -4.55 1.23 9.50
N ASP A 283 -4.68 0.77 10.75
CA ASP A 283 -5.48 1.44 11.78
C ASP A 283 -4.92 2.84 12.08
N ALA A 284 -3.60 2.93 12.30
CA ALA A 284 -2.94 4.22 12.53
C ALA A 284 -3.12 5.18 11.34
N LEU A 285 -2.93 4.68 10.10
CA LEU A 285 -3.13 5.48 8.90
C LEU A 285 -4.59 5.92 8.70
N CYS A 286 -5.55 5.04 8.91
CA CYS A 286 -6.98 5.38 8.79
C CYS A 286 -7.37 6.47 9.79
N ALA A 287 -6.84 6.44 11.01
CA ALA A 287 -7.10 7.46 12.02
C ALA A 287 -6.60 8.84 11.58
N GLU A 288 -5.35 8.92 11.09
CA GLU A 288 -4.76 10.19 10.63
C GLU A 288 -5.38 10.68 9.32
N LEU A 289 -5.66 9.82 8.36
CA LEU A 289 -6.36 10.20 7.12
C LEU A 289 -7.77 10.71 7.41
N LYS A 290 -8.50 10.09 8.35
CA LYS A 290 -9.81 10.59 8.77
C LYS A 290 -9.70 11.99 9.36
N ARG A 291 -8.71 12.23 10.24
CA ARG A 291 -8.45 13.55 10.80
C ARG A 291 -8.14 14.55 9.69
N ALA A 292 -7.23 14.23 8.79
CA ALA A 292 -6.79 15.09 7.71
C ALA A 292 -7.95 15.51 6.79
N PHE A 293 -8.76 14.57 6.34
CA PHE A 293 -9.90 14.88 5.46
C PHE A 293 -11.07 15.57 6.19
N THR A 294 -11.23 15.37 7.49
CA THR A 294 -12.25 16.08 8.27
C THR A 294 -11.83 17.53 8.53
N GLU A 295 -10.56 17.76 8.86
CA GLU A 295 -10.01 19.11 9.06
C GLU A 295 -10.07 19.94 7.78
N GLN A 296 -9.86 19.36 6.59
CA GLN A 296 -10.01 20.05 5.31
C GLN A 296 -11.46 20.42 4.96
N ALA A 297 -12.43 19.62 5.39
CA ALA A 297 -13.85 19.91 5.14
C ALA A 297 -14.40 21.07 5.99
N PHE A 298 -13.65 21.52 6.99
CA PHE A 298 -13.98 22.67 7.85
C PHE A 298 -13.23 23.95 7.48
N LEU A 299 -12.37 23.94 6.45
CA LEU A 299 -11.71 25.10 5.86
C LEU A 299 -12.38 25.47 4.54
#